data_8e63b1716353338bb1199594bc9f3a03
#
_entry.id   8e63b1716353338bb1199594bc9f3a03
#
_cell.length_a   1.000
_cell.length_b   1.000
_cell.length_c   1.000
_cell.angle_alpha   90.00
_cell.angle_beta   90.00
_cell.angle_gamma   90.00
#
_symmetry.space_group_name_H-M   'P 1'
#
loop_
_entity.id
_entity.type
_entity.pdbx_description
1 polymer ?
#
loop_
_entity_poly.entity_id
_entity_poly.type
_entity_poly.pdbx_seq_one_letter_code
_entity_poly.pdbx_strand_id
1 'polypeptide(L)'
;LGFNTGPLMRMAYGHVVAQDLAWLKERLDSYPKDEPVIIVTHYPLLKGDVDNWYEVTDLLRHYNVRLCIGGHYHSMCNHSYDGIPGVLLRSNIREHDTGTGFGLYEVTRDSISLTVMNSLTPPARFASYAMRGPIRDKDGLVLDPDAGAREYPDSSDNVTYSQVERVWLHHSGVSVYSSPAVEGKRVFVGDDAGCVTAYRLRDGKSLWRFQT
;
A
#
# COMPACT_ATOMS: atom_id res chain seq x y z
N LEU A 1 -11.54 -7.10 2.39
CA LEU A 1 -10.22 -7.73 2.52
C LEU A 1 -9.24 -6.78 3.21
N GLY A 2 -8.61 -7.25 4.29
CA GLY A 2 -7.49 -6.54 4.92
C GLY A 2 -6.17 -7.18 4.51
N PHE A 3 -5.17 -6.38 4.20
CA PHE A 3 -3.82 -6.87 3.94
C PHE A 3 -2.77 -5.88 4.45
N ASN A 4 -1.56 -6.37 4.65
CA ASN A 4 -0.47 -5.57 5.17
C ASN A 4 0.13 -4.68 4.08
N THR A 5 0.21 -3.39 4.35
CA THR A 5 0.90 -2.39 3.51
C THR A 5 2.12 -1.80 4.21
N GLY A 6 2.40 -2.23 5.43
CA GLY A 6 3.58 -1.82 6.17
C GLY A 6 4.77 -2.73 5.88
N PRO A 7 6.00 -2.23 6.03
CA PRO A 7 7.19 -3.08 5.98
C PRO A 7 7.20 -4.04 7.18
N LEU A 8 7.98 -5.10 7.08
CA LEU A 8 8.12 -6.08 8.17
C LEU A 8 8.68 -5.47 9.46
N MET A 9 9.40 -4.36 9.34
CA MET A 9 10.00 -3.64 10.46
C MET A 9 9.45 -2.20 10.51
N ARG A 10 9.53 -1.56 11.67
CA ARG A 10 8.95 -0.23 12.01
C ARG A 10 9.49 0.92 11.15
N MET A 11 9.04 1.03 9.93
CA MET A 11 9.41 2.10 8.99
C MET A 11 8.25 3.05 8.75
N ALA A 12 8.57 4.29 8.36
CA ALA A 12 7.56 5.30 8.02
C ALA A 12 6.93 5.09 6.63
N TYR A 13 7.58 4.30 5.77
CA TYR A 13 7.11 4.01 4.41
C TYR A 13 6.61 2.58 4.31
N GLY A 14 5.51 2.40 3.57
CA GLY A 14 4.91 1.11 3.32
C GLY A 14 5.58 0.37 2.16
N HIS A 15 5.50 -0.95 2.20
CA HIS A 15 5.85 -1.86 1.11
C HIS A 15 4.96 -3.10 1.15
N VAL A 16 4.37 -3.46 0.03
CA VAL A 16 3.61 -4.70 -0.08
C VAL A 16 4.54 -5.78 -0.63
N VAL A 17 4.94 -6.70 0.24
CA VAL A 17 5.83 -7.79 -0.16
C VAL A 17 5.16 -8.70 -1.20
N ALA A 18 5.96 -9.29 -2.08
CA ALA A 18 5.47 -10.12 -3.19
C ALA A 18 4.53 -11.25 -2.74
N GLN A 19 4.76 -11.80 -1.54
CA GLN A 19 3.90 -12.84 -0.95
C GLN A 19 2.49 -12.30 -0.62
N ASP A 20 2.40 -11.08 -0.05
CA ASP A 20 1.12 -10.46 0.30
C ASP A 20 0.37 -10.03 -0.96
N LEU A 21 1.08 -9.55 -1.99
CA LEU A 21 0.49 -9.23 -3.28
C LEU A 21 -0.07 -10.49 -3.98
N ALA A 22 0.68 -11.59 -3.95
CA ALA A 22 0.23 -12.88 -4.49
C ALA A 22 -1.00 -13.41 -3.73
N TRP A 23 -1.00 -13.32 -2.39
CA TRP A 23 -2.15 -13.68 -1.55
C TRP A 23 -3.38 -12.83 -1.87
N LEU A 24 -3.19 -11.50 -2.01
CA LEU A 24 -4.27 -10.58 -2.36
C LEU A 24 -4.89 -10.96 -3.70
N LYS A 25 -4.05 -11.24 -4.70
CA LYS A 25 -4.51 -11.69 -6.02
C LYS A 25 -5.29 -13.00 -5.94
N GLU A 26 -4.78 -14.00 -5.24
CA GLU A 26 -5.46 -15.30 -5.05
C GLU A 26 -6.84 -15.11 -4.39
N ARG A 27 -6.92 -14.24 -3.38
CA ARG A 27 -8.19 -13.94 -2.71
C ARG A 27 -9.17 -13.24 -3.64
N LEU A 28 -8.72 -12.24 -4.37
CA LEU A 28 -9.56 -11.53 -5.33
C LEU A 28 -10.04 -12.44 -6.46
N ASP A 29 -9.20 -13.36 -6.93
CA ASP A 29 -9.56 -14.34 -7.97
C ASP A 29 -10.57 -15.40 -7.47
N SER A 30 -10.68 -15.60 -6.16
CA SER A 30 -11.65 -16.54 -5.57
C SER A 30 -13.08 -16.00 -5.53
N TYR A 31 -13.30 -14.72 -5.80
CA TYR A 31 -14.62 -14.09 -5.88
C TYR A 31 -15.07 -13.86 -7.33
N PRO A 32 -16.39 -13.80 -7.59
CA PRO A 32 -16.90 -13.30 -8.87
C PRO A 32 -16.33 -11.90 -9.16
N LYS A 33 -16.06 -11.59 -10.42
CA LYS A 33 -15.44 -10.32 -10.80
C LYS A 33 -16.32 -9.09 -10.51
N ASP A 34 -17.63 -9.27 -10.42
CA ASP A 34 -18.61 -8.26 -10.07
C ASP A 34 -18.89 -8.15 -8.57
N GLU A 35 -18.33 -9.05 -7.75
CA GLU A 35 -18.48 -8.99 -6.30
C GLU A 35 -17.86 -7.69 -5.74
N PRO A 36 -18.64 -6.86 -5.02
CA PRO A 36 -18.11 -5.63 -4.47
C PRO A 36 -17.12 -5.90 -3.34
N VAL A 37 -15.94 -5.32 -3.45
CA VAL A 37 -14.84 -5.50 -2.50
C VAL A 37 -14.52 -4.20 -1.79
N ILE A 38 -14.33 -4.28 -0.46
CA ILE A 38 -13.75 -3.23 0.36
C ILE A 38 -12.34 -3.67 0.75
N ILE A 39 -11.37 -2.82 0.51
CA ILE A 39 -9.97 -3.03 0.89
C ILE A 39 -9.68 -2.27 2.18
N VAL A 40 -8.97 -2.89 3.11
CA VAL A 40 -8.53 -2.26 4.36
C VAL A 40 -7.01 -2.39 4.46
N THR A 41 -6.35 -1.26 4.63
CA THR A 41 -4.89 -1.16 4.76
C THR A 41 -4.53 -0.23 5.91
N HIS A 42 -3.25 -0.10 6.25
CA HIS A 42 -2.79 0.96 7.13
C HIS A 42 -2.27 2.15 6.33
N TYR A 43 -1.24 1.92 5.49
CA TYR A 43 -0.69 2.97 4.63
C TYR A 43 -1.60 3.23 3.42
N PRO A 44 -1.80 4.50 3.02
CA PRO A 44 -2.50 4.82 1.79
C PRO A 44 -1.71 4.31 0.56
N LEU A 45 -2.43 3.89 -0.46
CA LEU A 45 -1.82 3.39 -1.71
C LEU A 45 -1.40 4.56 -2.60
N LEU A 46 -0.50 5.40 -2.08
CA LEU A 46 -0.01 6.61 -2.73
C LEU A 46 1.51 6.55 -2.90
N LYS A 47 1.99 7.25 -3.92
CA LYS A 47 3.42 7.53 -4.10
C LYS A 47 3.97 8.26 -2.86
N GLY A 48 5.04 7.75 -2.30
CA GLY A 48 5.67 8.28 -1.09
C GLY A 48 5.16 7.68 0.22
N ASP A 49 4.04 6.94 0.20
CA ASP A 49 3.53 6.21 1.36
C ASP A 49 3.77 4.70 1.25
N VAL A 50 3.56 4.14 0.05
CA VAL A 50 3.88 2.75 -0.28
C VAL A 50 4.73 2.76 -1.54
N ASP A 51 5.95 2.26 -1.50
CA ASP A 51 6.92 2.38 -2.59
C ASP A 51 6.49 1.62 -3.87
N ASN A 52 5.75 0.53 -3.72
CA ASN A 52 5.17 -0.23 -4.82
C ASN A 52 3.64 -0.08 -4.91
N TRP A 53 3.10 1.12 -4.60
CA TRP A 53 1.66 1.42 -4.67
C TRP A 53 1.05 1.03 -6.01
N TYR A 54 1.78 1.26 -7.10
CA TYR A 54 1.34 1.01 -8.48
C TYR A 54 1.09 -0.46 -8.77
N GLU A 55 1.87 -1.39 -8.19
CA GLU A 55 1.63 -2.83 -8.34
C GLU A 55 0.30 -3.23 -7.69
N VAL A 56 -0.03 -2.60 -6.56
CA VAL A 56 -1.28 -2.86 -5.84
C VAL A 56 -2.47 -2.27 -6.60
N THR A 57 -2.40 -1.00 -7.00
CA THR A 57 -3.49 -0.35 -7.73
C THR A 57 -3.71 -0.97 -9.10
N ASP A 58 -2.64 -1.40 -9.79
CA ASP A 58 -2.73 -2.17 -11.04
C ASP A 58 -3.44 -3.51 -10.86
N LEU A 59 -3.20 -4.18 -9.74
CA LEU A 59 -3.94 -5.40 -9.42
C LEU A 59 -5.41 -5.10 -9.12
N LEU A 60 -5.69 -4.14 -8.23
CA LEU A 60 -7.04 -3.87 -7.73
C LEU A 60 -8.02 -3.41 -8.82
N ARG A 61 -7.57 -2.67 -9.83
CA ARG A 61 -8.45 -2.18 -10.92
C ARG A 61 -9.15 -3.26 -11.74
N HIS A 62 -8.62 -4.49 -11.71
CA HIS A 62 -9.23 -5.63 -12.41
C HIS A 62 -10.40 -6.26 -11.64
N TYR A 63 -10.77 -5.68 -10.49
CA TYR A 63 -11.81 -6.17 -9.61
C TYR A 63 -12.78 -5.04 -9.22
N ASN A 64 -13.94 -5.41 -8.71
CA ASN A 64 -14.97 -4.46 -8.31
C ASN A 64 -14.68 -3.83 -6.94
N VAL A 65 -13.55 -3.13 -6.81
CA VAL A 65 -13.15 -2.45 -5.57
C VAL A 65 -13.95 -1.17 -5.40
N ARG A 66 -14.73 -1.08 -4.33
CA ARG A 66 -15.66 0.01 -4.04
C ARG A 66 -15.10 1.05 -3.10
N LEU A 67 -14.17 0.67 -2.24
CA LEU A 67 -13.54 1.58 -1.28
C LEU A 67 -12.25 0.96 -0.75
N CYS A 68 -11.22 1.79 -0.64
CA CYS A 68 -10.03 1.49 0.15
C CYS A 68 -10.07 2.31 1.44
N ILE A 69 -9.99 1.64 2.59
CA ILE A 69 -9.98 2.26 3.92
C ILE A 69 -8.56 2.16 4.48
N GLY A 70 -8.01 3.29 4.88
CA GLY A 70 -6.66 3.38 5.44
C GLY A 70 -6.57 4.24 6.70
N GLY A 71 -5.35 4.42 7.19
CA GLY A 71 -5.01 5.25 8.33
C GLY A 71 -3.78 6.10 8.05
N HIS A 72 -2.77 6.00 8.91
CA HIS A 72 -1.44 6.59 8.80
C HIS A 72 -1.37 8.10 9.01
N TYR A 73 -2.16 8.93 8.33
CA TYR A 73 -2.10 10.40 8.41
C TYR A 73 -2.77 11.00 9.66
N HIS A 74 -3.40 10.17 10.49
CA HIS A 74 -4.13 10.59 11.68
C HIS A 74 -5.23 11.64 11.41
N SER A 75 -5.65 11.79 10.18
CA SER A 75 -6.65 12.76 9.74
C SER A 75 -7.68 12.12 8.81
N MET A 76 -8.91 12.69 8.83
CA MET A 76 -9.95 12.27 7.90
C MET A 76 -9.70 12.94 6.55
N CYS A 77 -9.47 12.15 5.52
CA CYS A 77 -9.36 12.65 4.16
C CYS A 77 -9.80 11.60 3.13
N ASN A 78 -10.19 12.10 1.96
CA ASN A 78 -10.52 11.27 0.82
C ASN A 78 -9.39 11.30 -0.20
N HIS A 79 -9.20 10.19 -0.87
CA HIS A 79 -8.23 10.02 -1.95
C HIS A 79 -8.88 9.30 -3.14
N SER A 80 -8.25 9.45 -4.29
CA SER A 80 -8.43 8.54 -5.41
C SER A 80 -7.11 7.81 -5.62
N TYR A 81 -7.12 6.50 -5.49
CA TYR A 81 -5.97 5.64 -5.76
C TYR A 81 -6.08 5.12 -7.18
N ASP A 82 -5.57 5.89 -8.14
CA ASP A 82 -5.69 5.57 -9.59
C ASP A 82 -7.14 5.25 -10.02
N GLY A 83 -8.10 6.08 -9.58
CA GLY A 83 -9.52 5.88 -9.87
C GLY A 83 -10.28 4.99 -8.89
N ILE A 84 -9.63 4.45 -7.86
CA ILE A 84 -10.28 3.69 -6.79
C ILE A 84 -10.57 4.63 -5.62
N PRO A 85 -11.81 4.73 -5.10
CA PRO A 85 -12.11 5.59 -3.96
C PRO A 85 -11.35 5.18 -2.71
N GLY A 86 -10.76 6.14 -2.02
CA GLY A 86 -10.05 5.92 -0.78
C GLY A 86 -10.48 6.87 0.33
N VAL A 87 -10.43 6.40 1.56
CA VAL A 87 -10.65 7.20 2.75
C VAL A 87 -9.63 6.85 3.82
N LEU A 88 -9.01 7.86 4.40
CA LEU A 88 -8.16 7.71 5.57
C LEU A 88 -8.90 8.11 6.83
N LEU A 89 -8.65 7.37 7.89
CA LEU A 89 -9.28 7.58 9.18
C LEU A 89 -8.36 8.37 10.11
N ARG A 90 -8.97 9.16 10.95
CA ARG A 90 -8.25 9.81 12.05
C ARG A 90 -7.79 8.78 13.09
N SER A 91 -6.76 9.16 13.83
CA SER A 91 -6.25 8.37 14.95
C SER A 91 -7.13 8.53 16.20
N ASN A 92 -7.06 7.53 17.08
CA ASN A 92 -7.52 7.64 18.45
C ASN A 92 -6.51 8.39 19.36
N ILE A 93 -5.35 8.72 18.87
CA ILE A 93 -4.40 9.59 19.56
C ILE A 93 -5.00 11.00 19.58
N ARG A 94 -5.06 11.61 20.76
CA ARG A 94 -5.46 13.01 20.90
C ARG A 94 -4.33 13.88 20.37
N GLU A 95 -4.59 14.50 19.25
CA GLU A 95 -3.68 15.50 18.67
C GLU A 95 -4.30 16.89 18.89
N HIS A 96 -3.67 17.70 19.75
CA HIS A 96 -4.11 19.04 20.08
C HIS A 96 -5.61 19.11 20.47
N ASP A 97 -6.34 20.07 19.93
CA ASP A 97 -7.76 20.31 20.22
C ASP A 97 -8.73 19.57 19.30
N THR A 98 -8.26 18.61 18.50
CA THR A 98 -9.10 17.92 17.52
C THR A 98 -9.93 16.76 18.10
N GLY A 99 -9.64 16.36 19.33
CA GLY A 99 -10.29 15.21 20.00
C GLY A 99 -9.83 13.86 19.46
N THR A 100 -10.25 12.79 20.14
CA THR A 100 -10.09 11.40 19.68
C THR A 100 -11.30 10.97 18.86
N GLY A 101 -11.18 9.95 18.03
CA GLY A 101 -12.34 9.48 17.28
C GLY A 101 -12.06 8.27 16.41
N PHE A 102 -13.14 7.77 15.82
CA PHE A 102 -13.09 6.63 14.90
C PHE A 102 -14.17 6.78 13.81
N GLY A 103 -14.04 6.02 12.76
CA GLY A 103 -15.07 5.91 11.72
C GLY A 103 -15.99 4.73 11.98
N LEU A 104 -17.30 4.98 11.97
CA LEU A 104 -18.32 3.93 11.99
C LEU A 104 -18.81 3.71 10.56
N TYR A 105 -18.61 2.50 10.06
CA TYR A 105 -19.08 2.09 8.74
C TYR A 105 -20.36 1.30 8.84
N GLU A 106 -21.37 1.73 8.11
CA GLU A 106 -22.59 0.98 7.89
C GLU A 106 -22.57 0.48 6.44
N VAL A 107 -22.51 -0.83 6.28
CA VAL A 107 -22.45 -1.48 4.96
C VAL A 107 -23.80 -2.13 4.67
N THR A 108 -24.41 -1.71 3.58
CA THR A 108 -25.63 -2.30 3.06
C THR A 108 -25.36 -2.94 1.69
N ARG A 109 -26.38 -3.54 1.10
CA ARG A 109 -26.29 -4.08 -0.26
C ARG A 109 -25.95 -3.00 -1.32
N ASP A 110 -26.36 -1.76 -1.08
CA ASP A 110 -26.32 -0.70 -2.09
C ASP A 110 -25.34 0.42 -1.76
N SER A 111 -24.91 0.53 -0.51
CA SER A 111 -24.01 1.62 -0.07
C SER A 111 -23.13 1.28 1.12
N ILE A 112 -22.01 2.00 1.22
CA ILE A 112 -21.20 2.13 2.43
C ILE A 112 -21.35 3.54 2.93
N SER A 113 -21.78 3.71 4.18
CA SER A 113 -21.88 5.01 4.84
C SER A 113 -20.82 5.13 5.91
N LEU A 114 -20.09 6.23 5.94
CA LEU A 114 -19.11 6.54 6.97
C LEU A 114 -19.60 7.68 7.85
N THR A 115 -19.75 7.41 9.14
CA THR A 115 -20.01 8.39 10.19
C THR A 115 -18.77 8.59 11.05
N VAL A 116 -18.35 9.82 11.23
CA VAL A 116 -17.24 10.16 12.14
C VAL A 116 -17.78 10.29 13.53
N MET A 117 -17.23 9.50 14.43
CA MET A 117 -17.44 9.58 15.87
C MET A 117 -16.26 10.33 16.47
N ASN A 118 -16.52 11.47 17.11
CA ASN A 118 -15.49 12.33 17.68
C ASN A 118 -15.85 12.64 19.14
N SER A 119 -14.84 12.66 20.02
CA SER A 119 -15.04 12.93 21.45
C SER A 119 -15.47 14.36 21.77
N LEU A 120 -15.28 15.31 20.86
CA LEU A 120 -15.57 16.73 21.07
C LEU A 120 -16.78 17.24 20.28
N THR A 121 -17.28 16.49 19.30
CA THR A 121 -18.38 16.91 18.44
C THR A 121 -19.42 15.81 18.29
N PRO A 122 -20.68 16.15 18.02
CA PRO A 122 -21.70 15.14 17.69
C PRO A 122 -21.27 14.29 16.49
N PRO A 123 -21.76 13.03 16.39
CA PRO A 123 -21.54 12.18 15.22
C PRO A 123 -21.99 12.90 13.95
N ALA A 124 -21.15 12.83 12.91
CA ALA A 124 -21.43 13.47 11.64
C ALA A 124 -21.17 12.52 10.46
N ARG A 125 -22.08 12.50 9.49
CA ARG A 125 -21.88 11.77 8.23
C ARG A 125 -20.73 12.42 7.47
N PHE A 126 -19.70 11.63 7.13
CA PHE A 126 -18.55 12.10 6.36
C PHE A 126 -18.70 11.80 4.87
N ALA A 127 -19.10 10.55 4.54
CA ALA A 127 -19.20 10.12 3.15
C ALA A 127 -20.19 8.95 2.99
N SER A 128 -20.62 8.74 1.75
CA SER A 128 -21.32 7.54 1.34
C SER A 128 -20.85 7.12 -0.04
N TYR A 129 -20.58 5.83 -0.22
CA TYR A 129 -20.09 5.25 -1.47
C TYR A 129 -21.07 4.20 -1.97
N ALA A 130 -21.32 4.18 -3.28
CA ALA A 130 -22.20 3.19 -3.89
C ALA A 130 -21.51 1.82 -4.00
N MET A 131 -22.22 0.77 -3.61
CA MET A 131 -21.76 -0.63 -3.77
C MET A 131 -22.07 -1.20 -5.15
N ARG A 132 -22.89 -0.50 -5.96
CA ARG A 132 -23.35 -0.93 -7.29
C ARG A 132 -23.27 0.21 -8.30
N GLY A 133 -23.32 -0.16 -9.59
CA GLY A 133 -23.23 0.80 -10.67
C GLY A 133 -21.82 1.39 -10.85
N PRO A 134 -21.68 2.56 -11.47
CA PRO A 134 -20.39 3.21 -11.64
C PRO A 134 -19.70 3.49 -10.29
N ILE A 135 -18.37 3.34 -10.26
CA ILE A 135 -17.57 3.72 -9.09
C ILE A 135 -17.62 5.25 -8.99
N ARG A 136 -17.88 5.77 -7.79
CA ARG A 136 -17.97 7.20 -7.53
C ARG A 136 -17.19 7.57 -6.28
N ASP A 137 -16.64 8.78 -6.28
CA ASP A 137 -16.07 9.37 -5.06
C ASP A 137 -17.19 9.85 -4.10
N LYS A 138 -16.77 10.47 -2.99
CA LYS A 138 -17.71 10.99 -1.97
C LYS A 138 -18.62 12.10 -2.48
N ASP A 139 -18.21 12.83 -3.53
CA ASP A 139 -18.95 13.95 -4.14
C ASP A 139 -19.81 13.49 -5.33
N GLY A 140 -19.79 12.20 -5.61
CA GLY A 140 -20.57 11.56 -6.67
C GLY A 140 -19.93 11.62 -8.07
N LEU A 141 -18.68 12.10 -8.17
CA LEU A 141 -17.90 12.05 -9.40
C LEU A 141 -17.62 10.60 -9.78
N VAL A 142 -17.92 10.25 -11.03
CA VAL A 142 -17.60 8.92 -11.56
C VAL A 142 -16.09 8.77 -11.67
N LEU A 143 -15.56 7.74 -11.06
CA LEU A 143 -14.17 7.33 -11.14
C LEU A 143 -14.06 6.16 -12.12
N ASP A 144 -13.05 6.22 -12.95
CA ASP A 144 -12.72 5.14 -13.89
C ASP A 144 -11.28 4.70 -13.64
N PRO A 145 -11.08 3.51 -13.04
CA PRO A 145 -9.74 2.99 -12.79
C PRO A 145 -8.92 2.73 -14.06
N ASP A 146 -9.56 2.68 -15.22
CA ASP A 146 -8.90 2.47 -16.51
C ASP A 146 -8.63 3.78 -17.27
N ALA A 147 -9.23 4.90 -16.82
CA ALA A 147 -9.03 6.20 -17.46
C ALA A 147 -7.79 6.93 -16.93
N GLY A 148 -7.14 7.64 -17.84
CA GLY A 148 -6.08 8.58 -17.52
C GLY A 148 -4.67 7.99 -17.51
N ALA A 149 -3.70 8.88 -17.43
CA ALA A 149 -2.29 8.52 -17.30
C ALA A 149 -2.01 8.12 -15.85
N ARG A 150 -1.37 6.96 -15.69
CA ARG A 150 -0.93 6.49 -14.39
C ARG A 150 0.47 6.97 -14.09
N GLU A 151 0.73 7.23 -12.85
CA GLU A 151 2.07 7.51 -12.40
C GLU A 151 2.77 6.20 -12.03
N TYR A 152 3.91 5.96 -12.66
CA TYR A 152 4.82 4.86 -12.33
C TYR A 152 6.15 5.41 -11.85
N PRO A 153 6.96 4.61 -11.14
CA PRO A 153 8.34 5.00 -10.85
C PRO A 153 9.10 5.34 -12.11
N ASP A 154 9.91 6.40 -12.04
CA ASP A 154 10.79 6.75 -13.16
C ASP A 154 11.84 5.64 -13.36
N SER A 155 11.80 5.02 -14.52
CA SER A 155 12.75 3.98 -14.94
C SER A 155 13.64 4.42 -16.10
N SER A 156 13.74 5.73 -16.36
CA SER A 156 14.56 6.28 -17.45
C SER A 156 16.03 5.88 -17.36
N ASP A 157 16.54 5.68 -16.15
CA ASP A 157 17.89 5.16 -15.92
C ASP A 157 18.12 3.78 -16.53
N ASN A 158 17.10 2.95 -16.61
CA ASN A 158 17.20 1.64 -17.27
C ASN A 158 17.45 1.77 -18.78
N VAL A 159 16.96 2.84 -19.39
CA VAL A 159 17.22 3.17 -20.80
C VAL A 159 18.61 3.76 -20.96
N THR A 160 18.97 4.71 -20.09
CA THR A 160 20.27 5.39 -20.08
C THR A 160 21.41 4.40 -19.87
N TYR A 161 21.23 3.46 -18.98
CA TYR A 161 22.21 2.44 -18.61
C TYR A 161 21.82 1.04 -19.11
N SER A 162 21.29 0.95 -20.33
CA SER A 162 20.82 -0.30 -20.93
C SER A 162 21.89 -1.41 -21.06
N GLN A 163 23.18 -1.02 -20.99
CA GLN A 163 24.32 -1.95 -20.97
C GLN A 163 24.54 -2.61 -19.60
N VAL A 164 23.85 -2.14 -18.53
CA VAL A 164 23.94 -2.74 -17.21
C VAL A 164 23.07 -3.98 -17.16
N GLU A 165 23.67 -5.11 -16.90
CA GLU A 165 22.99 -6.40 -16.77
C GLU A 165 22.86 -6.81 -15.31
N ARG A 166 21.68 -7.37 -14.97
CA ARG A 166 21.47 -7.97 -13.66
C ARG A 166 22.14 -9.34 -13.60
N VAL A 167 23.26 -9.44 -12.87
CA VAL A 167 24.01 -10.69 -12.70
C VAL A 167 23.29 -11.69 -11.80
N TRP A 168 22.67 -11.19 -10.71
CA TRP A 168 21.87 -11.98 -9.78
C TRP A 168 20.88 -11.11 -9.01
N LEU A 169 19.90 -11.75 -8.39
CA LEU A 169 18.89 -11.13 -7.51
C LEU A 169 18.74 -12.00 -6.27
N HIS A 170 18.67 -11.37 -5.09
CA HIS A 170 18.36 -12.03 -3.84
C HIS A 170 17.19 -11.32 -3.16
N HIS A 171 16.16 -12.10 -2.80
CA HIS A 171 15.03 -11.61 -2.02
C HIS A 171 15.31 -11.87 -0.54
N SER A 172 15.52 -10.81 0.24
CA SER A 172 15.81 -10.90 1.68
C SER A 172 14.57 -11.30 2.51
N GLY A 173 13.38 -11.03 2.00
CA GLY A 173 12.11 -11.14 2.74
C GLY A 173 11.88 -10.02 3.75
N VAL A 174 12.81 -9.07 3.85
CA VAL A 174 12.73 -7.89 4.72
C VAL A 174 13.25 -6.66 3.96
N SER A 175 12.91 -5.47 4.44
CA SER A 175 13.36 -4.22 3.81
C SER A 175 14.87 -4.04 3.92
N VAL A 176 15.48 -3.48 2.88
CA VAL A 176 16.90 -3.13 2.81
C VAL A 176 17.01 -1.65 2.49
N TYR A 177 17.41 -0.85 3.48
CA TYR A 177 17.64 0.59 3.34
C TYR A 177 19.13 0.95 3.39
N SER A 178 19.96 -0.01 3.71
CA SER A 178 21.42 0.21 3.73
C SER A 178 21.98 0.24 2.31
N SER A 179 22.97 1.09 2.08
CA SER A 179 23.80 1.01 0.88
C SER A 179 24.69 -0.23 0.98
N PRO A 180 24.69 -1.10 -0.05
CA PRO A 180 25.60 -2.23 -0.07
C PRO A 180 27.07 -1.79 -0.08
N ALA A 181 27.91 -2.46 0.71
CA ALA A 181 29.36 -2.27 0.67
C ALA A 181 30.02 -3.41 -0.09
N VAL A 182 31.03 -3.09 -0.91
CA VAL A 182 31.76 -4.08 -1.69
C VAL A 182 33.22 -4.09 -1.26
N GLU A 183 33.73 -5.27 -0.91
CA GLU A 183 35.15 -5.49 -0.65
C GLU A 183 35.62 -6.78 -1.32
N GLY A 184 36.58 -6.65 -2.23
CA GLY A 184 37.13 -7.77 -2.99
C GLY A 184 36.03 -8.49 -3.78
N LYS A 185 35.76 -9.74 -3.42
CA LYS A 185 34.75 -10.58 -4.07
C LYS A 185 33.46 -10.76 -3.26
N ARG A 186 33.18 -9.84 -2.34
CA ARG A 186 32.05 -9.88 -1.41
C ARG A 186 31.22 -8.64 -1.48
N VAL A 187 29.92 -8.79 -1.25
CA VAL A 187 28.95 -7.71 -1.06
C VAL A 187 28.36 -7.87 0.33
N PHE A 188 28.32 -6.81 1.11
CA PHE A 188 27.75 -6.78 2.46
C PHE A 188 26.49 -5.93 2.44
N VAL A 189 25.41 -6.46 3.01
CA VAL A 189 24.11 -5.80 3.07
C VAL A 189 23.56 -5.92 4.47
N GLY A 190 23.18 -4.77 5.06
CA GLY A 190 22.38 -4.72 6.28
C GLY A 190 20.89 -4.68 5.96
N ASP A 191 20.08 -5.36 6.74
CA ASP A 191 18.63 -5.39 6.59
C ASP A 191 17.91 -4.91 7.87
N ASP A 192 16.61 -4.61 7.73
CA ASP A 192 15.78 -4.11 8.83
C ASP A 192 15.45 -5.17 9.89
N ALA A 193 15.73 -6.43 9.64
CA ALA A 193 15.69 -7.46 10.68
C ALA A 193 16.91 -7.42 11.61
N GLY A 194 17.81 -6.43 11.43
CA GLY A 194 19.04 -6.28 12.20
C GLY A 194 20.10 -7.29 11.78
N CYS A 195 20.07 -7.79 10.56
CA CYS A 195 21.07 -8.70 10.06
C CYS A 195 22.05 -8.03 9.12
N VAL A 196 23.30 -8.45 9.17
CA VAL A 196 24.29 -8.19 8.11
C VAL A 196 24.57 -9.49 7.39
N THR A 197 24.41 -9.48 6.07
CA THR A 197 24.66 -10.66 5.23
C THR A 197 25.78 -10.36 4.24
N ALA A 198 26.74 -11.27 4.14
CA ALA A 198 27.76 -11.25 3.09
C ALA A 198 27.37 -12.18 1.94
N TYR A 199 27.39 -11.65 0.72
CA TYR A 199 27.16 -12.39 -0.50
C TYR A 199 28.42 -12.44 -1.36
N ARG A 200 28.56 -13.51 -2.11
CA ARG A 200 29.61 -13.59 -3.12
C ARG A 200 29.24 -12.72 -4.32
N LEU A 201 30.12 -11.80 -4.69
CA LEU A 201 29.86 -10.78 -5.71
C LEU A 201 29.44 -11.39 -7.07
N ARG A 202 30.04 -12.50 -7.50
CA ARG A 202 29.82 -13.07 -8.82
C ARG A 202 28.47 -13.74 -9.05
N ASP A 203 27.82 -14.25 -7.98
CA ASP A 203 26.64 -15.11 -8.12
C ASP A 203 25.60 -14.95 -6.99
N GLY A 204 25.78 -13.99 -6.08
CA GLY A 204 24.84 -13.72 -5.00
C GLY A 204 24.73 -14.83 -3.94
N LYS A 205 25.60 -15.87 -3.97
CA LYS A 205 25.57 -16.91 -2.94
C LYS A 205 25.86 -16.31 -1.56
N SER A 206 24.94 -16.51 -0.60
CA SER A 206 25.18 -16.13 0.80
C SER A 206 26.39 -16.89 1.35
N LEU A 207 27.32 -16.15 1.93
CA LEU A 207 28.53 -16.69 2.54
C LEU A 207 28.37 -16.84 4.05
N TRP A 208 27.78 -15.84 4.67
CA TRP A 208 27.43 -15.82 6.10
C TRP A 208 26.37 -14.75 6.37
N ARG A 209 25.67 -14.90 7.48
CA ARG A 209 24.72 -13.92 8.03
C ARG A 209 25.01 -13.75 9.52
N PHE A 210 25.02 -12.51 9.97
CA PHE A 210 25.21 -12.13 11.36
C PHE A 210 24.00 -11.33 11.84
N GLN A 211 23.47 -11.69 13.00
CA GLN A 211 22.41 -10.94 13.68
C GLN A 211 23.06 -9.93 14.63
N THR A 212 22.71 -8.62 14.51
CA THR A 212 23.17 -7.54 15.39
C THR A 212 22.34 -7.45 16.66
#